data_a51bd3d8d99f05bc902dff9187d6a026
#
_entry.id   a51bd3d8d99f05bc902dff9187d6a026
#
_cell.length_a   1.000
_cell.length_b   1.000
_cell.length_c   1.000
_cell.angle_alpha   90.00
_cell.angle_beta   90.00
_cell.angle_gamma   90.00
#
_symmetry.space_group_name_H-M   'P 1'
#
loop_
_entity.id
_entity.type
_entity.pdbx_description
1 polymer ?
#
loop_
_entity_poly.entity_id
_entity_poly.type
_entity_poly.pdbx_seq_one_letter_code
_entity_poly.pdbx_strand_id
1 'polypeptide(L)'
;SYKKGNYMIDTTRSVFNFAPNVDFRYRFSKVSQLRFNYRGRTGQPSMENLLPIVDNSNPLNIRVGNPGLKPSFTHSMRLFYNTYNAELQRGIMTHASFSATQNSISNSTEYNEQTGGRTTTPKNINGNWSAFGMFGFNTALKNKKYTINSFSNINYQNNVAYLYNQETKVDDKNTTTGLTLSERLNGAYRNDWFEFGLNGSISYTAERNKLRPDNNQEPYTFSYGANTQLMAPWNMTFTTNIANQSRRGYTDSSMNRNELIWNAQLSQTFLKGAATISFEMYDILKQQSNISRSLTADGRSVSEYNGVNSYCMVHFIYRLNIFGNKAAREKMGRGGFGGPGGPGGHGGPGGRPGGFGGRRF
;
A
#
# COMPACT_ATOMS: atom_id res chain seq x y z
N SER A 1 21.99 -8.42 -27.89
CA SER A 1 22.68 -7.19 -28.34
C SER A 1 21.99 -5.96 -27.72
N TYR A 2 22.78 -4.99 -27.30
CA TYR A 2 22.31 -3.70 -26.78
C TYR A 2 22.86 -2.58 -27.67
N LYS A 3 21.96 -1.71 -28.12
CA LYS A 3 22.32 -0.56 -28.94
C LYS A 3 21.84 0.72 -28.29
N LYS A 4 22.77 1.65 -28.03
CA LYS A 4 22.47 3.01 -27.59
C LYS A 4 23.34 4.01 -28.35
N GLY A 5 22.69 4.82 -29.19
CA GLY A 5 23.42 5.70 -30.13
C GLY A 5 24.29 4.89 -31.08
N ASN A 6 25.57 5.25 -31.18
CA ASN A 6 26.57 4.56 -32.01
C ASN A 6 27.24 3.36 -31.32
N TYR A 7 26.92 3.07 -30.06
CA TYR A 7 27.48 1.94 -29.32
C TYR A 7 26.61 0.71 -29.54
N MET A 8 27.20 -0.35 -30.05
CA MET A 8 26.59 -1.67 -30.16
C MET A 8 27.46 -2.65 -29.40
N ILE A 9 26.89 -3.24 -28.35
CA ILE A 9 27.57 -4.29 -27.59
C ILE A 9 26.77 -5.59 -27.78
N ASP A 10 27.45 -6.59 -28.27
CA ASP A 10 26.93 -7.94 -28.38
C ASP A 10 27.65 -8.80 -27.34
N THR A 11 26.97 -9.11 -26.28
CA THR A 11 27.50 -9.96 -25.21
C THR A 11 26.45 -10.93 -24.74
N THR A 12 26.88 -12.15 -24.43
CA THR A 12 26.03 -13.20 -23.88
C THR A 12 26.49 -13.53 -22.46
N ARG A 13 25.57 -13.48 -21.52
CA ARG A 13 25.82 -13.90 -20.15
C ARG A 13 24.85 -15.02 -19.79
N SER A 14 25.38 -16.18 -19.45
CA SER A 14 24.61 -17.30 -18.94
C SER A 14 24.52 -17.21 -17.43
N VAL A 15 23.34 -17.36 -16.88
CA VAL A 15 23.10 -17.30 -15.45
C VAL A 15 22.19 -18.45 -15.02
N PHE A 16 22.50 -19.04 -13.89
CA PHE A 16 21.67 -20.05 -13.26
C PHE A 16 20.65 -19.34 -12.34
N ASN A 17 19.38 -19.61 -12.58
CA ASN A 17 18.28 -19.08 -11.78
C ASN A 17 17.68 -20.17 -10.90
N PHE A 18 17.96 -20.10 -9.60
CA PHE A 18 17.32 -20.96 -8.62
C PHE A 18 16.04 -20.29 -8.12
N ALA A 19 14.89 -20.98 -8.18
CA ALA A 19 13.58 -20.43 -7.83
C ALA A 19 12.74 -21.44 -7.04
N PRO A 20 13.13 -21.79 -5.79
CA PRO A 20 12.41 -22.73 -4.97
C PRO A 20 11.05 -22.17 -4.56
N ASN A 21 10.05 -23.05 -4.53
CA ASN A 21 8.71 -22.73 -4.07
C ASN A 21 8.18 -23.86 -3.20
N VAL A 22 7.69 -23.53 -2.00
CA VAL A 22 7.02 -24.45 -1.08
C VAL A 22 5.66 -23.88 -0.72
N ASP A 23 4.60 -24.64 -0.93
CA ASP A 23 3.23 -24.28 -0.53
C ASP A 23 2.71 -25.39 0.40
N PHE A 24 2.47 -25.03 1.64
CA PHE A 24 1.92 -25.91 2.65
C PHE A 24 0.55 -25.40 3.08
N ARG A 25 -0.44 -26.27 3.05
CA ARG A 25 -1.82 -25.96 3.47
C ARG A 25 -2.29 -27.04 4.45
N TYR A 26 -2.75 -26.56 5.58
CA TYR A 26 -3.40 -27.42 6.56
C TYR A 26 -4.79 -26.90 6.89
N ARG A 27 -5.76 -27.78 6.80
CA ARG A 27 -7.17 -27.44 7.06
C ARG A 27 -7.61 -28.11 8.35
N PHE A 28 -7.77 -27.30 9.41
CA PHE A 28 -8.24 -27.79 10.71
C PHE A 28 -9.71 -28.16 10.66
N SER A 29 -10.51 -27.41 9.88
CA SER A 29 -11.94 -27.65 9.66
C SER A 29 -12.39 -27.04 8.33
N LYS A 30 -13.68 -27.14 8.00
CA LYS A 30 -14.25 -26.50 6.79
C LYS A 30 -14.09 -24.98 6.79
N VAL A 31 -13.94 -24.37 7.98
CA VAL A 31 -13.89 -22.90 8.18
C VAL A 31 -12.58 -22.42 8.81
N SER A 32 -11.62 -23.32 9.06
CA SER A 32 -10.33 -22.98 9.66
C SER A 32 -9.19 -23.60 8.88
N GLN A 33 -8.26 -22.77 8.44
CA GLN A 33 -7.12 -23.18 7.63
C GLN A 33 -5.87 -22.37 7.93
N LEU A 34 -4.74 -23.04 7.78
CA LEU A 34 -3.40 -22.46 7.81
C LEU A 34 -2.76 -22.66 6.44
N ARG A 35 -2.13 -21.64 5.93
CA ARG A 35 -1.34 -21.70 4.70
C ARG A 35 0.01 -21.08 4.94
N PHE A 36 1.06 -21.80 4.58
CA PHE A 36 2.42 -21.30 4.54
C PHE A 36 2.92 -21.37 3.10
N ASN A 37 3.55 -20.30 2.64
CA ASN A 37 4.20 -20.25 1.34
C ASN A 37 5.60 -19.67 1.50
N TYR A 38 6.59 -20.38 0.98
CA TYR A 38 7.94 -19.89 0.79
C TYR A 38 8.24 -19.82 -0.70
N ARG A 39 8.84 -18.74 -1.13
CA ARG A 39 9.28 -18.54 -2.50
C ARG A 39 10.65 -17.87 -2.53
N GLY A 40 11.62 -18.52 -3.18
CA GLY A 40 12.89 -17.93 -3.57
C GLY A 40 12.82 -17.42 -5.01
N ARG A 41 13.41 -16.27 -5.27
CA ARG A 41 13.44 -15.68 -6.60
C ARG A 41 14.78 -15.01 -6.87
N THR A 42 15.41 -15.36 -7.99
CA THR A 42 16.59 -14.65 -8.51
C THR A 42 16.14 -13.45 -9.36
N GLY A 43 16.70 -12.29 -9.10
CA GLY A 43 16.56 -11.07 -9.90
C GLY A 43 17.85 -10.74 -10.63
N GLN A 44 17.79 -10.67 -11.98
CA GLN A 44 18.97 -10.29 -12.77
C GLN A 44 19.13 -8.77 -12.80
N PRO A 45 20.39 -8.26 -12.75
CA PRO A 45 20.64 -6.86 -13.05
C PRO A 45 20.17 -6.52 -14.48
N SER A 46 19.68 -5.31 -14.69
CA SER A 46 19.34 -4.86 -16.04
C SER A 46 20.61 -4.73 -16.90
N MET A 47 20.46 -4.83 -18.21
CA MET A 47 21.59 -4.66 -19.14
C MET A 47 22.24 -3.28 -18.99
N GLU A 48 21.45 -2.24 -18.77
CA GLU A 48 21.95 -0.87 -18.52
C GLU A 48 22.86 -0.80 -17.29
N ASN A 49 22.54 -1.57 -16.25
CA ASN A 49 23.35 -1.61 -15.04
C ASN A 49 24.65 -2.42 -15.20
N LEU A 50 24.67 -3.36 -16.15
CA LEU A 50 25.83 -4.23 -16.37
C LEU A 50 26.84 -3.66 -17.37
N LEU A 51 26.39 -2.84 -18.33
CA LEU A 51 27.26 -2.35 -19.37
C LEU A 51 28.17 -1.22 -18.86
N PRO A 52 29.49 -1.28 -19.05
CA PRO A 52 30.42 -0.23 -18.64
C PRO A 52 30.36 1.00 -19.54
N ILE A 53 29.14 1.43 -19.86
CA ILE A 53 28.89 2.58 -20.70
C ILE A 53 28.61 3.77 -19.80
N VAL A 54 29.32 4.87 -20.08
CA VAL A 54 29.03 6.16 -19.44
C VAL A 54 27.88 6.82 -20.20
N ASP A 55 26.74 6.92 -19.55
CA ASP A 55 25.62 7.70 -20.05
C ASP A 55 25.74 9.14 -19.55
N ASN A 56 26.23 10.01 -20.44
CA ASN A 56 26.39 11.44 -20.23
C ASN A 56 25.39 12.28 -21.02
N SER A 57 24.28 11.71 -21.45
CA SER A 57 23.20 12.43 -22.14
C SER A 57 22.66 13.60 -21.33
N ASN A 58 22.77 13.52 -20.01
CA ASN A 58 22.60 14.61 -19.08
C ASN A 58 23.92 14.82 -18.30
N PRO A 59 24.71 15.86 -18.60
CA PRO A 59 26.01 16.09 -17.94
C PRO A 59 25.92 16.29 -16.43
N LEU A 60 24.78 16.72 -15.93
CA LEU A 60 24.53 16.85 -14.49
C LEU A 60 24.09 15.55 -13.81
N ASN A 61 23.85 14.49 -14.57
CA ASN A 61 23.38 13.22 -14.06
C ASN A 61 23.93 12.04 -14.86
N ILE A 62 25.22 11.78 -14.66
CA ILE A 62 25.97 10.72 -15.36
C ILE A 62 25.65 9.38 -14.70
N ARG A 63 25.45 8.35 -15.52
CA ARG A 63 25.29 6.96 -15.07
C ARG A 63 26.39 6.09 -15.65
N VAL A 64 26.99 5.26 -14.80
CA VAL A 64 28.04 4.32 -15.19
C VAL A 64 27.61 2.92 -14.76
N GLY A 65 27.49 2.00 -15.72
CA GLY A 65 27.15 0.61 -15.40
C GLY A 65 28.31 -0.13 -14.74
N ASN A 66 27.99 -1.23 -14.06
CA ASN A 66 28.94 -2.09 -13.34
C ASN A 66 28.83 -3.54 -13.81
N PRO A 67 29.79 -4.03 -14.61
CA PRO A 67 29.82 -5.44 -15.07
C PRO A 67 29.96 -6.47 -13.94
N GLY A 68 30.49 -6.04 -12.80
CA GLY A 68 30.70 -6.88 -11.62
C GLY A 68 29.44 -7.19 -10.79
N LEU A 69 28.28 -6.68 -11.20
CA LEU A 69 27.03 -6.93 -10.49
C LEU A 69 26.66 -8.42 -10.48
N LYS A 70 26.33 -8.90 -9.28
CA LYS A 70 25.78 -10.24 -9.05
C LYS A 70 24.26 -10.20 -9.09
N PRO A 71 23.60 -11.28 -9.52
CA PRO A 71 22.17 -11.43 -9.38
C PRO A 71 21.75 -11.32 -7.91
N SER A 72 20.60 -10.68 -7.69
CA SER A 72 19.97 -10.67 -6.37
C SER A 72 19.17 -11.93 -6.15
N PHE A 73 19.02 -12.35 -4.88
CA PHE A 73 18.14 -13.43 -4.49
C PHE A 73 17.21 -12.98 -3.37
N THR A 74 15.91 -13.10 -3.62
CA THR A 74 14.89 -12.69 -2.66
C THR A 74 14.20 -13.93 -2.09
N HIS A 75 14.27 -14.07 -0.77
CA HIS A 75 13.48 -14.99 0.03
C HIS A 75 12.17 -14.31 0.41
N SER A 76 11.04 -14.97 0.18
CA SER A 76 9.72 -14.48 0.59
C SER A 76 8.99 -15.60 1.32
N MET A 77 8.59 -15.34 2.55
CA MET A 77 7.79 -16.24 3.39
C MET A 77 6.46 -15.58 3.70
N ARG A 78 5.39 -16.35 3.64
CA ARG A 78 4.03 -15.89 3.98
C ARG A 78 3.33 -16.95 4.78
N LEU A 79 2.75 -16.53 5.89
CA LEU A 79 1.88 -17.34 6.74
C LEU A 79 0.50 -16.70 6.77
N PHE A 80 -0.50 -17.46 6.53
CA PHE A 80 -1.88 -17.03 6.56
C PHE A 80 -2.70 -18.01 7.39
N TYR A 81 -3.43 -17.51 8.36
CA TYR A 81 -4.39 -18.26 9.15
C TYR A 81 -5.73 -17.56 9.15
N ASN A 82 -6.79 -18.30 8.94
CA ASN A 82 -8.13 -17.80 9.11
C ASN A 82 -9.05 -18.85 9.73
N THR A 83 -9.99 -18.36 10.54
CA THR A 83 -11.09 -19.17 11.09
C THR A 83 -12.36 -18.33 11.19
N TYR A 84 -13.49 -19.00 11.09
CA TYR A 84 -14.79 -18.35 11.19
C TYR A 84 -15.79 -19.25 11.91
N ASN A 85 -16.49 -18.67 12.89
CA ASN A 85 -17.62 -19.30 13.58
C ASN A 85 -18.93 -18.61 13.14
N ALA A 86 -19.77 -19.33 12.42
CA ALA A 86 -21.00 -18.77 11.86
C ALA A 86 -22.08 -18.48 12.91
N GLU A 87 -22.15 -19.24 13.98
CA GLU A 87 -23.13 -19.04 15.05
C GLU A 87 -22.88 -17.74 15.82
N LEU A 88 -21.61 -17.48 16.14
CA LEU A 88 -21.14 -16.28 16.84
C LEU A 88 -20.86 -15.13 15.88
N GLN A 89 -20.91 -15.36 14.55
CA GLN A 89 -20.45 -14.42 13.52
C GLN A 89 -19.06 -13.87 13.86
N ARG A 90 -18.17 -14.77 14.32
CA ARG A 90 -16.82 -14.43 14.79
C ARG A 90 -15.79 -14.94 13.83
N GLY A 91 -14.94 -14.05 13.37
CA GLY A 91 -13.81 -14.38 12.50
C GLY A 91 -12.47 -13.93 13.08
N ILE A 92 -11.45 -14.71 12.83
CA ILE A 92 -10.05 -14.34 13.07
C ILE A 92 -9.30 -14.55 11.76
N MET A 93 -8.52 -13.55 11.39
CA MET A 93 -7.62 -13.61 10.24
C MET A 93 -6.24 -13.11 10.67
N THR A 94 -5.22 -13.88 10.35
CA THR A 94 -3.83 -13.50 10.63
C THR A 94 -3.01 -13.68 9.37
N HIS A 95 -2.18 -12.71 9.08
CA HIS A 95 -1.20 -12.77 8.00
C HIS A 95 0.14 -12.31 8.53
N ALA A 96 1.18 -13.11 8.29
CA ALA A 96 2.55 -12.71 8.53
C ALA A 96 3.36 -12.91 7.24
N SER A 97 4.26 -11.99 6.95
CA SER A 97 5.20 -12.13 5.84
C SER A 97 6.57 -11.61 6.22
N PHE A 98 7.57 -12.26 5.65
CA PHE A 98 8.97 -11.88 5.77
C PHE A 98 9.60 -11.93 4.38
N SER A 99 10.39 -10.92 4.07
CA SER A 99 11.14 -10.86 2.83
C SER A 99 12.55 -10.37 3.10
N ALA A 100 13.56 -11.07 2.54
CA ALA A 100 14.96 -10.68 2.63
C ALA A 100 15.62 -10.82 1.27
N THR A 101 16.43 -9.83 0.88
CA THR A 101 17.09 -9.81 -0.41
C THR A 101 18.61 -9.80 -0.21
N GLN A 102 19.25 -10.86 -0.71
CA GLN A 102 20.71 -10.95 -0.84
C GLN A 102 21.16 -10.28 -2.13
N ASN A 103 22.33 -9.64 -2.11
CA ASN A 103 22.91 -8.95 -3.26
C ASN A 103 21.94 -7.97 -3.94
N SER A 104 21.08 -7.26 -3.17
CA SER A 104 20.25 -6.22 -3.74
C SER A 104 21.12 -5.16 -4.41
N ILE A 105 20.58 -4.51 -5.44
CA ILE A 105 21.32 -3.47 -6.18
C ILE A 105 20.95 -2.13 -5.58
N SER A 106 21.96 -1.41 -5.12
CA SER A 106 21.89 -0.04 -4.62
C SER A 106 22.76 0.87 -5.48
N ASN A 107 22.31 2.09 -5.68
CA ASN A 107 23.10 3.08 -6.37
C ASN A 107 24.06 3.77 -5.39
N SER A 108 25.32 3.87 -5.79
CA SER A 108 26.31 4.77 -5.19
C SER A 108 26.33 6.04 -6.01
N THR A 109 26.09 7.19 -5.40
CA THR A 109 26.02 8.47 -6.12
C THR A 109 27.09 9.41 -5.56
N GLU A 110 28.10 9.67 -6.38
CA GLU A 110 29.14 10.66 -6.16
C GLU A 110 28.66 12.02 -6.67
N TYR A 111 28.81 13.05 -5.85
CA TYR A 111 28.44 14.41 -6.20
C TYR A 111 29.70 15.22 -6.49
N ASN A 112 29.73 15.91 -7.62
CA ASN A 112 30.82 16.80 -7.99
C ASN A 112 30.46 18.24 -7.62
N GLU A 113 31.12 18.78 -6.59
CA GLU A 113 30.87 20.11 -6.07
C GLU A 113 31.21 21.24 -7.07
N GLN A 114 32.17 21.01 -7.97
CA GLN A 114 32.61 22.03 -8.93
C GLN A 114 31.60 22.22 -10.07
N THR A 115 31.02 21.11 -10.53
CA THR A 115 30.09 21.14 -11.69
C THR A 115 28.63 21.08 -11.29
N GLY A 116 28.32 20.76 -10.02
CA GLY A 116 26.98 20.47 -9.55
C GLY A 116 26.43 19.14 -10.11
N GLY A 117 27.25 18.38 -10.83
CA GLY A 117 26.90 17.11 -11.43
C GLY A 117 26.99 15.94 -10.45
N ARG A 118 26.32 14.84 -10.78
CA ARG A 118 26.41 13.60 -10.02
C ARG A 118 26.68 12.41 -10.94
N THR A 119 27.53 11.49 -10.43
CA THR A 119 27.82 10.22 -11.10
C THR A 119 27.22 9.09 -10.27
N THR A 120 26.38 8.27 -10.89
CA THR A 120 25.69 7.16 -10.22
C THR A 120 26.17 5.82 -10.77
N THR A 121 26.62 4.93 -9.87
CA THR A 121 27.10 3.58 -10.19
C THR A 121 26.35 2.54 -9.36
N PRO A 122 25.72 1.52 -9.96
CA PRO A 122 25.05 0.46 -9.23
C PRO A 122 26.05 -0.51 -8.58
N LYS A 123 25.81 -0.87 -7.32
CA LYS A 123 26.62 -1.83 -6.53
C LYS A 123 25.73 -2.81 -5.79
N ASN A 124 26.21 -4.04 -5.57
CA ASN A 124 25.46 -4.99 -4.73
C ASN A 124 25.62 -4.66 -3.25
N ILE A 125 24.53 -4.80 -2.51
CA ILE A 125 24.48 -4.56 -1.06
C ILE A 125 23.63 -5.63 -0.37
N ASN A 126 23.98 -5.97 0.88
CA ASN A 126 23.23 -6.90 1.70
C ASN A 126 22.68 -6.20 2.94
N GLY A 127 21.55 -6.70 3.42
CA GLY A 127 20.90 -6.22 4.64
C GLY A 127 19.48 -5.71 4.44
N ASN A 128 18.96 -5.73 3.20
CA ASN A 128 17.57 -5.35 2.92
C ASN A 128 16.61 -6.47 3.32
N TRP A 129 15.73 -6.21 4.28
CA TRP A 129 14.68 -7.12 4.68
C TRP A 129 13.47 -6.39 5.24
N SER A 130 12.33 -7.04 5.22
CA SER A 130 11.09 -6.54 5.78
C SER A 130 10.29 -7.64 6.44
N ALA A 131 9.55 -7.30 7.48
CA ALA A 131 8.60 -8.15 8.16
C ALA A 131 7.27 -7.42 8.31
N PHE A 132 6.20 -8.12 8.04
CA PHE A 132 4.83 -7.60 8.17
C PHE A 132 3.99 -8.62 8.94
N GLY A 133 3.20 -8.13 9.87
CA GLY A 133 2.20 -8.88 10.61
C GLY A 133 0.86 -8.17 10.59
N MET A 134 -0.22 -8.94 10.47
CA MET A 134 -1.59 -8.45 10.51
C MET A 134 -2.45 -9.39 11.33
N PHE A 135 -3.27 -8.84 12.18
CA PHE A 135 -4.29 -9.56 12.94
C PHE A 135 -5.64 -8.86 12.76
N GLY A 136 -6.62 -9.60 12.29
CA GLY A 136 -7.99 -9.14 12.15
C GLY A 136 -8.93 -9.97 13.01
N PHE A 137 -9.76 -9.30 13.77
CA PHE A 137 -10.79 -9.90 14.61
C PHE A 137 -12.13 -9.23 14.34
N ASN A 138 -13.15 -10.02 14.09
CA ASN A 138 -14.51 -9.53 14.01
C ASN A 138 -15.45 -10.41 14.81
N THR A 139 -16.44 -9.81 15.46
CA THR A 139 -17.47 -10.55 16.19
C THR A 139 -18.78 -9.77 16.23
N ALA A 140 -19.89 -10.47 16.20
CA ALA A 140 -21.18 -9.92 16.59
C ALA A 140 -21.43 -10.17 18.08
N LEU A 141 -22.15 -9.25 18.73
CA LEU A 141 -22.64 -9.45 20.10
C LEU A 141 -23.91 -10.31 20.07
N LYS A 142 -24.40 -10.70 21.28
CA LYS A 142 -25.52 -11.65 21.43
C LYS A 142 -26.75 -11.37 20.56
N ASN A 143 -27.13 -10.10 20.40
CA ASN A 143 -28.31 -9.74 19.58
C ASN A 143 -28.00 -9.59 18.09
N LYS A 144 -26.75 -9.85 17.67
CA LYS A 144 -26.27 -9.77 16.27
C LYS A 144 -26.45 -8.41 15.56
N LYS A 145 -27.04 -7.43 16.27
CA LYS A 145 -27.20 -6.06 15.77
C LYS A 145 -25.95 -5.21 16.00
N TYR A 146 -25.13 -5.59 16.98
CA TYR A 146 -23.86 -4.94 17.28
C TYR A 146 -22.72 -5.79 16.78
N THR A 147 -21.81 -5.16 16.07
CA THR A 147 -20.56 -5.80 15.59
C THR A 147 -19.36 -5.01 16.08
N ILE A 148 -18.28 -5.72 16.36
CA ILE A 148 -16.99 -5.14 16.74
C ILE A 148 -15.95 -5.73 15.81
N ASN A 149 -15.13 -4.87 15.21
CA ASN A 149 -14.01 -5.24 14.38
C ASN A 149 -12.74 -4.58 14.93
N SER A 150 -11.68 -5.36 15.04
CA SER A 150 -10.33 -4.89 15.38
C SER A 150 -9.39 -5.33 14.26
N PHE A 151 -8.49 -4.44 13.89
CA PHE A 151 -7.50 -4.69 12.86
C PHE A 151 -6.18 -4.08 13.27
N SER A 152 -5.25 -4.95 13.64
CA SER A 152 -3.90 -4.58 14.05
C SER A 152 -2.91 -4.91 12.95
N ASN A 153 -1.92 -4.07 12.72
CA ASN A 153 -0.79 -4.42 11.88
C ASN A 153 0.53 -3.86 12.41
N ILE A 154 1.58 -4.60 12.11
CA ILE A 154 2.98 -4.23 12.34
C ILE A 154 3.73 -4.35 11.02
N ASN A 155 4.48 -3.33 10.67
CA ASN A 155 5.38 -3.36 9.53
C ASN A 155 6.76 -2.91 9.99
N TYR A 156 7.77 -3.71 9.70
CA TYR A 156 9.17 -3.37 9.96
C TYR A 156 9.96 -3.49 8.66
N GLN A 157 10.79 -2.49 8.39
CA GLN A 157 11.67 -2.46 7.23
C GLN A 157 13.09 -2.13 7.67
N ASN A 158 14.05 -2.83 7.11
CA ASN A 158 15.47 -2.54 7.21
C ASN A 158 16.01 -2.32 5.80
N ASN A 159 16.18 -1.07 5.44
CA ASN A 159 16.67 -0.66 4.12
C ASN A 159 18.13 -0.23 4.23
N VAL A 160 18.93 -0.73 3.32
CA VAL A 160 20.36 -0.44 3.27
C VAL A 160 20.70 0.14 1.90
N ALA A 161 21.45 1.24 1.89
CA ALA A 161 21.93 1.90 0.69
C ALA A 161 23.37 2.37 0.87
N TYR A 162 24.04 2.69 -0.24
CA TYR A 162 25.31 3.38 -0.22
C TYR A 162 25.09 4.89 -0.20
N LEU A 163 25.82 5.58 0.69
CA LEU A 163 26.01 7.02 0.66
C LEU A 163 27.48 7.30 0.40
N TYR A 164 27.77 7.99 -0.69
CA TYR A 164 29.12 8.40 -1.01
C TYR A 164 29.56 9.51 -0.05
N ASN A 165 30.67 9.28 0.64
CA ASN A 165 31.26 10.24 1.54
C ASN A 165 32.26 11.12 0.75
N GLN A 166 31.96 12.41 0.66
CA GLN A 166 32.76 13.36 -0.11
C GLN A 166 34.17 13.59 0.47
N GLU A 167 34.32 13.47 1.78
CA GLU A 167 35.58 13.68 2.48
C GLU A 167 36.52 12.49 2.28
N THR A 168 36.02 11.30 2.55
CA THR A 168 36.79 10.05 2.49
C THR A 168 36.90 9.45 1.10
N LYS A 169 36.07 9.92 0.14
CA LYS A 169 35.94 9.38 -1.22
C LYS A 169 35.54 7.90 -1.28
N VAL A 170 34.83 7.43 -0.25
CA VAL A 170 34.39 6.03 -0.09
C VAL A 170 32.88 5.97 0.12
N ASP A 171 32.28 4.86 -0.28
CA ASP A 171 30.87 4.58 0.00
C ASP A 171 30.68 4.10 1.43
N ASP A 172 29.92 4.83 2.20
CA ASP A 172 29.45 4.42 3.51
C ASP A 172 28.14 3.65 3.39
N LYS A 173 28.05 2.55 4.14
CA LYS A 173 26.81 1.77 4.22
C LYS A 173 25.85 2.43 5.20
N ASN A 174 24.80 3.03 4.68
CA ASN A 174 23.72 3.60 5.48
C ASN A 174 22.60 2.60 5.68
N THR A 175 22.04 2.58 6.87
CA THR A 175 20.88 1.76 7.23
C THR A 175 19.74 2.65 7.70
N THR A 176 18.58 2.48 7.11
CA THR A 176 17.34 3.11 7.55
C THR A 176 16.37 2.03 8.00
N THR A 177 15.94 2.14 9.25
CA THR A 177 14.89 1.26 9.79
C THR A 177 13.58 2.03 9.91
N GLY A 178 12.49 1.36 9.57
CA GLY A 178 11.14 1.88 9.72
C GLY A 178 10.28 0.86 10.45
N LEU A 179 9.67 1.26 11.56
CA LEU A 179 8.67 0.49 12.29
C LEU A 179 7.35 1.24 12.21
N THR A 180 6.30 0.58 11.77
CA THR A 180 4.93 1.11 11.83
C THR A 180 4.05 0.14 12.61
N LEU A 181 3.40 0.65 13.64
CA LEU A 181 2.38 -0.05 14.43
C LEU A 181 1.04 0.64 14.18
N SER A 182 0.02 -0.11 13.83
CA SER A 182 -1.30 0.48 13.62
C SER A 182 -2.39 -0.41 14.21
N GLU A 183 -3.37 0.24 14.80
CA GLU A 183 -4.59 -0.38 15.30
C GLU A 183 -5.80 0.37 14.77
N ARG A 184 -6.83 -0.37 14.37
CA ARG A 184 -8.12 0.17 13.96
C ARG A 184 -9.23 -0.59 14.67
N LEU A 185 -10.08 0.15 15.34
CA LEU A 185 -11.28 -0.36 16.00
C LEU A 185 -12.52 0.20 15.31
N ASN A 186 -13.51 -0.64 15.13
CA ASN A 186 -14.80 -0.26 14.56
C ASN A 186 -15.89 -0.97 15.33
N GLY A 187 -16.85 -0.21 15.85
CA GLY A 187 -18.07 -0.71 16.44
C GLY A 187 -19.27 -0.24 15.62
N ALA A 188 -20.19 -1.12 15.27
CA ALA A 188 -21.38 -0.75 14.52
C ALA A 188 -22.64 -1.37 15.10
N TYR A 189 -23.71 -0.59 15.06
CA TYR A 189 -25.07 -1.02 15.28
C TYR A 189 -25.82 -1.01 13.94
N ARG A 190 -26.56 -2.07 13.65
CA ARG A 190 -27.34 -2.19 12.42
C ARG A 190 -28.72 -2.76 12.70
N ASN A 191 -29.73 -2.15 12.10
CA ASN A 191 -31.06 -2.73 11.96
C ASN A 191 -31.53 -2.60 10.49
N ASP A 192 -32.82 -2.84 10.22
CA ASP A 192 -33.34 -2.90 8.84
C ASP A 192 -33.32 -1.56 8.10
N TRP A 193 -33.34 -0.43 8.80
CA TRP A 193 -33.43 0.89 8.20
C TRP A 193 -32.32 1.87 8.65
N PHE A 194 -31.50 1.46 9.62
CA PHE A 194 -30.50 2.33 10.20
C PHE A 194 -29.21 1.56 10.51
N GLU A 195 -28.08 2.14 10.14
CA GLU A 195 -26.76 1.70 10.55
C GLU A 195 -26.01 2.89 11.16
N PHE A 196 -25.40 2.68 12.30
CA PHE A 196 -24.53 3.63 12.97
C PHE A 196 -23.22 2.96 13.36
N GLY A 197 -22.09 3.55 12.99
CA GLY A 197 -20.76 3.06 13.31
C GLY A 197 -19.92 4.13 14.00
N LEU A 198 -19.11 3.68 14.95
CA LEU A 198 -18.01 4.44 15.52
C LEU A 198 -16.71 3.79 15.09
N ASN A 199 -15.76 4.58 14.68
CA ASN A 199 -14.45 4.13 14.25
C ASN A 199 -13.35 4.93 14.95
N GLY A 200 -12.24 4.25 15.22
CA GLY A 200 -11.04 4.85 15.76
C GLY A 200 -9.82 4.15 15.17
N SER A 201 -8.75 4.88 14.94
CA SER A 201 -7.48 4.30 14.57
C SER A 201 -6.32 5.09 15.16
N ILE A 202 -5.23 4.39 15.41
CA ILE A 202 -3.94 4.97 15.77
C ILE A 202 -2.86 4.31 14.95
N SER A 203 -1.89 5.08 14.51
CA SER A 203 -0.70 4.59 13.82
C SER A 203 0.51 5.34 14.35
N TYR A 204 1.47 4.59 14.82
CA TYR A 204 2.78 5.09 15.24
C TYR A 204 3.82 4.63 14.25
N THR A 205 4.69 5.53 13.83
CA THR A 205 5.79 5.24 12.93
C THR A 205 7.10 5.70 13.57
N ALA A 206 8.11 4.84 13.59
CA ALA A 206 9.46 5.21 14.00
C ALA A 206 10.41 5.00 12.82
N GLU A 207 11.03 6.07 12.36
CA GLU A 207 12.00 6.05 11.27
C GLU A 207 13.38 6.46 11.82
N ARG A 208 14.38 5.63 11.56
CA ARG A 208 15.75 5.82 12.02
C ARG A 208 16.71 5.71 10.86
N ASN A 209 17.53 6.72 10.67
CA ASN A 209 18.63 6.74 9.71
C ASN A 209 19.95 6.77 10.46
N LYS A 210 20.82 5.79 10.22
CA LYS A 210 22.05 5.61 10.98
C LYS A 210 23.06 6.73 10.74
N LEU A 211 23.27 7.14 9.49
CA LEU A 211 24.25 8.15 9.12
C LEU A 211 23.70 9.58 9.15
N ARG A 212 22.38 9.72 9.17
CA ARG A 212 21.69 11.02 9.21
C ARG A 212 20.66 11.06 10.32
N PRO A 213 21.06 11.02 11.59
CA PRO A 213 20.14 10.94 12.72
C PRO A 213 19.19 12.15 12.81
N ASP A 214 19.58 13.30 12.28
CA ASP A 214 18.73 14.50 12.21
C ASP A 214 17.47 14.31 11.38
N ASN A 215 17.43 13.29 10.51
CA ASN A 215 16.25 12.90 9.76
C ASN A 215 15.32 11.93 10.50
N ASN A 216 15.72 11.48 11.68
CA ASN A 216 14.91 10.57 12.49
C ASN A 216 13.61 11.24 12.92
N GLN A 217 12.56 10.45 12.94
CA GLN A 217 11.24 10.95 13.33
C GLN A 217 10.37 9.84 13.91
N GLU A 218 9.44 10.25 14.76
CA GLU A 218 8.48 9.37 15.42
C GLU A 218 7.06 9.95 15.32
N PRO A 219 6.53 10.12 14.12
CA PRO A 219 5.19 10.62 13.98
C PRO A 219 4.16 9.57 14.44
N TYR A 220 3.07 10.08 14.98
CA TYR A 220 1.88 9.29 15.21
C TYR A 220 0.65 10.01 14.63
N THR A 221 -0.23 9.21 14.11
CA THR A 221 -1.51 9.69 13.59
C THR A 221 -2.62 8.95 14.31
N PHE A 222 -3.66 9.66 14.65
CA PHE A 222 -4.86 9.05 15.20
C PHE A 222 -6.10 9.66 14.55
N SER A 223 -7.10 8.84 14.40
CA SER A 223 -8.40 9.28 13.90
C SER A 223 -9.51 8.70 14.74
N TYR A 224 -10.60 9.44 14.82
CA TYR A 224 -11.85 8.99 15.38
C TYR A 224 -13.01 9.60 14.59
N GLY A 225 -14.08 8.85 14.46
CA GLY A 225 -15.18 9.30 13.64
C GLY A 225 -16.44 8.46 13.84
N ALA A 226 -17.48 8.91 13.16
CA ALA A 226 -18.76 8.23 13.11
C ALA A 226 -19.25 8.16 11.66
N ASN A 227 -19.93 7.09 11.35
CA ASN A 227 -20.63 6.90 10.08
C ASN A 227 -22.07 6.49 10.34
N THR A 228 -22.96 6.97 9.51
CA THR A 228 -24.40 6.70 9.61
C THR A 228 -24.96 6.42 8.22
N GLN A 229 -25.80 5.40 8.12
CA GLN A 229 -26.59 5.13 6.95
C GLN A 229 -28.06 5.01 7.34
N LEU A 230 -28.91 5.77 6.68
CA LEU A 230 -30.37 5.75 6.85
C LEU A 230 -31.00 5.24 5.55
N MET A 231 -31.83 4.24 5.65
CA MET A 231 -32.58 3.66 4.51
C MET A 231 -34.05 4.04 4.67
N ALA A 232 -34.50 4.98 3.85
CA ALA A 232 -35.90 5.44 3.86
C ALA A 232 -36.81 4.51 3.04
N PRO A 233 -38.12 4.49 3.32
CA PRO A 233 -39.07 3.59 2.66
C PRO A 233 -39.12 3.68 1.14
N TRP A 234 -38.79 4.85 0.57
CA TRP A 234 -38.85 5.09 -0.89
C TRP A 234 -37.61 4.61 -1.65
N ASN A 235 -36.82 3.68 -1.12
CA ASN A 235 -35.51 3.28 -1.63
C ASN A 235 -34.52 4.46 -1.72
N MET A 236 -34.67 5.42 -0.85
CA MET A 236 -33.74 6.52 -0.66
C MET A 236 -32.78 6.15 0.47
N THR A 237 -31.49 6.37 0.24
CA THR A 237 -30.45 6.09 1.22
C THR A 237 -29.64 7.37 1.45
N PHE A 238 -29.56 7.77 2.70
CA PHE A 238 -28.64 8.83 3.15
C PHE A 238 -27.47 8.19 3.87
N THR A 239 -26.27 8.50 3.44
CA THR A 239 -25.02 8.04 4.08
C THR A 239 -24.18 9.25 4.42
N THR A 240 -23.63 9.29 5.61
CA THR A 240 -22.71 10.34 6.03
C THR A 240 -21.60 9.75 6.90
N ASN A 241 -20.41 10.32 6.77
CA ASN A 241 -19.29 10.04 7.65
C ASN A 241 -18.57 11.32 8.03
N ILE A 242 -18.25 11.44 9.30
CA ILE A 242 -17.43 12.51 9.84
C ILE A 242 -16.28 11.87 10.62
N ALA A 243 -15.06 12.33 10.35
CA ALA A 243 -13.88 11.82 11.03
C ALA A 243 -12.86 12.94 11.25
N ASN A 244 -12.34 13.03 12.46
CA ASN A 244 -11.19 13.85 12.75
C ASN A 244 -9.92 13.03 12.55
N GLN A 245 -8.99 13.55 11.75
CA GLN A 245 -7.64 13.01 11.59
C GLN A 245 -6.64 13.96 12.22
N SER A 246 -5.77 13.43 13.05
CA SER A 246 -4.75 14.20 13.75
C SER A 246 -3.38 13.61 13.47
N ARG A 247 -2.42 14.47 13.15
CA ARG A 247 -1.02 14.12 12.92
C ARG A 247 -0.16 14.86 13.92
N ARG A 248 0.81 14.16 14.53
CA ARG A 248 1.73 14.71 15.53
C ARG A 248 3.11 14.07 15.38
N GLY A 249 4.11 14.73 15.95
CA GLY A 249 5.47 14.21 16.00
C GLY A 249 6.28 14.41 14.72
N TYR A 250 5.76 15.10 13.72
CA TYR A 250 6.57 15.51 12.57
C TYR A 250 7.47 16.68 12.92
N THR A 251 8.72 16.65 12.45
CA THR A 251 9.69 17.74 12.60
C THR A 251 9.21 19.02 11.91
N ASP A 252 8.53 18.87 10.78
CA ASP A 252 7.87 19.98 10.10
C ASP A 252 6.51 20.24 10.75
N SER A 253 6.38 21.39 11.42
CA SER A 253 5.19 21.79 12.16
C SER A 253 3.94 21.91 11.26
N SER A 254 4.12 22.20 9.95
CA SER A 254 3.03 22.30 9.00
C SER A 254 2.31 20.97 8.79
N MET A 255 2.96 19.85 9.10
CA MET A 255 2.40 18.50 9.02
C MET A 255 1.64 18.08 10.29
N ASN A 256 1.82 18.79 11.41
CA ASN A 256 1.13 18.51 12.67
C ASN A 256 -0.24 19.16 12.70
N ARG A 257 -1.21 18.52 12.04
CA ARG A 257 -2.55 19.09 11.80
C ARG A 257 -3.66 18.23 12.39
N ASN A 258 -4.80 18.90 12.60
CA ASN A 258 -6.11 18.26 12.76
C ASN A 258 -6.93 18.57 11.51
N GLU A 259 -7.57 17.55 10.97
CA GLU A 259 -8.40 17.66 9.77
C GLU A 259 -9.74 16.99 10.08
N LEU A 260 -10.80 17.78 10.17
CA LEU A 260 -12.16 17.28 10.34
C LEU A 260 -12.79 17.11 8.95
N ILE A 261 -12.83 15.87 8.48
CA ILE A 261 -13.34 15.54 7.15
C ILE A 261 -14.79 15.07 7.30
N TRP A 262 -15.68 15.74 6.58
CA TRP A 262 -17.09 15.38 6.53
C TRP A 262 -17.54 15.13 5.10
N ASN A 263 -18.08 13.91 4.86
CA ASN A 263 -18.65 13.52 3.58
C ASN A 263 -20.10 13.13 3.77
N ALA A 264 -20.91 13.39 2.76
CA ALA A 264 -22.32 13.01 2.75
C ALA A 264 -22.75 12.55 1.35
N GLN A 265 -23.65 11.59 1.31
CA GLN A 265 -24.23 11.06 0.09
C GLN A 265 -25.74 10.87 0.27
N LEU A 266 -26.49 11.28 -0.71
CA LEU A 266 -27.91 10.99 -0.86
C LEU A 266 -28.11 10.22 -2.14
N SER A 267 -28.70 9.03 -2.07
CA SER A 267 -28.99 8.20 -3.24
C SER A 267 -30.45 7.77 -3.29
N GLN A 268 -31.01 7.76 -4.48
CA GLN A 268 -32.36 7.32 -4.77
C GLN A 268 -32.33 6.23 -5.81
N THR A 269 -32.93 5.08 -5.48
CA THR A 269 -33.05 3.96 -6.39
C THR A 269 -34.49 3.87 -6.90
N PHE A 270 -34.66 3.77 -8.21
CA PHE A 270 -35.95 3.72 -8.91
C PHE A 270 -35.95 2.69 -10.03
N LEU A 271 -37.04 2.59 -10.81
CA LEU A 271 -37.23 1.57 -11.83
C LEU A 271 -37.03 0.14 -11.30
N LYS A 272 -37.60 -0.19 -10.13
CA LYS A 272 -37.47 -1.52 -9.47
C LYS A 272 -36.02 -1.93 -9.27
N GLY A 273 -35.12 -0.99 -8.95
CA GLY A 273 -33.71 -1.23 -8.70
C GLY A 273 -32.81 -1.16 -9.95
N ALA A 274 -33.35 -0.86 -11.13
CA ALA A 274 -32.57 -0.78 -12.36
C ALA A 274 -31.80 0.55 -12.48
N ALA A 275 -32.29 1.63 -11.88
CA ALA A 275 -31.65 2.93 -11.95
C ALA A 275 -31.40 3.48 -10.56
N THR A 276 -30.27 4.13 -10.36
CA THR A 276 -29.90 4.84 -9.14
C THR A 276 -29.28 6.18 -9.51
N ILE A 277 -29.73 7.23 -8.85
CA ILE A 277 -29.11 8.54 -8.86
C ILE A 277 -28.52 8.80 -7.49
N SER A 278 -27.30 9.32 -7.42
CA SER A 278 -26.63 9.67 -6.18
C SER A 278 -26.04 11.06 -6.29
N PHE A 279 -26.23 11.85 -5.24
CA PHE A 279 -25.56 13.12 -5.02
C PHE A 279 -24.58 12.95 -3.87
N GLU A 280 -23.32 13.28 -4.11
CA GLU A 280 -22.22 13.07 -3.16
C GLU A 280 -21.49 14.39 -2.91
N MET A 281 -21.15 14.64 -1.66
CA MET A 281 -20.32 15.77 -1.25
C MET A 281 -19.12 15.25 -0.47
N TYR A 282 -17.94 15.62 -0.91
CA TYR A 282 -16.67 15.24 -0.29
C TYR A 282 -16.03 16.45 0.37
N ASP A 283 -15.44 16.22 1.55
CA ASP A 283 -14.76 17.21 2.37
C ASP A 283 -15.53 18.54 2.44
N ILE A 284 -16.76 18.47 2.96
CA ILE A 284 -17.70 19.62 3.06
C ILE A 284 -17.06 20.79 3.82
N LEU A 285 -16.18 20.47 4.78
CA LEU A 285 -15.49 21.46 5.62
C LEU A 285 -14.19 22.00 5.02
N LYS A 286 -13.75 21.46 3.87
CA LYS A 286 -12.53 21.88 3.15
C LYS A 286 -11.26 21.81 4.00
N GLN A 287 -11.12 20.74 4.79
CA GLN A 287 -9.99 20.61 5.71
C GLN A 287 -8.96 19.56 5.30
N GLN A 288 -9.21 18.76 4.27
CA GLN A 288 -8.28 17.74 3.81
C GLN A 288 -7.02 18.38 3.22
N SER A 289 -5.84 17.94 3.67
CA SER A 289 -4.56 18.37 3.10
C SER A 289 -4.02 17.38 2.08
N ASN A 290 -3.22 17.89 1.15
CA ASN A 290 -2.60 17.13 0.06
C ASN A 290 -1.08 17.00 0.25
N ILE A 291 -0.61 16.89 1.50
CA ILE A 291 0.82 16.77 1.80
C ILE A 291 1.15 15.34 2.17
N SER A 292 2.18 14.78 1.55
CA SER A 292 2.75 13.50 1.89
C SER A 292 4.26 13.60 2.13
N ARG A 293 4.81 12.71 2.97
CA ARG A 293 6.22 12.65 3.30
C ARG A 293 6.70 11.21 3.34
N SER A 294 7.91 10.99 2.84
CA SER A 294 8.59 9.69 2.96
C SER A 294 10.06 9.88 3.34
N LEU A 295 10.59 8.92 4.10
CA LEU A 295 12.01 8.80 4.42
C LEU A 295 12.55 7.51 3.80
N THR A 296 13.66 7.63 3.09
CA THR A 296 14.40 6.53 2.48
C THR A 296 15.84 6.49 2.98
N ALA A 297 16.59 5.44 2.64
CA ALA A 297 17.98 5.32 3.08
C ALA A 297 18.89 6.40 2.48
N ASP A 298 18.54 6.96 1.35
CA ASP A 298 19.27 7.96 0.59
C ASP A 298 18.75 9.40 0.80
N GLY A 299 17.53 9.57 1.32
CA GLY A 299 17.01 10.91 1.51
C GLY A 299 15.61 11.01 2.09
N ARG A 300 15.14 12.24 2.20
CA ARG A 300 13.79 12.61 2.62
C ARG A 300 13.05 13.29 1.48
N SER A 301 11.81 12.93 1.26
CA SER A 301 10.93 13.56 0.27
C SER A 301 9.68 14.12 0.95
N VAL A 302 9.31 15.32 0.59
CA VAL A 302 8.03 15.96 0.94
C VAL A 302 7.35 16.31 -0.37
N SER A 303 6.12 15.88 -0.55
CA SER A 303 5.32 16.15 -1.75
C SER A 303 4.02 16.83 -1.35
N GLU A 304 3.73 17.93 -2.01
CA GLU A 304 2.46 18.65 -1.90
C GLU A 304 1.78 18.63 -3.27
N TYR A 305 0.50 18.25 -3.29
CA TYR A 305 -0.27 18.21 -4.54
C TYR A 305 -1.32 19.30 -4.52
N ASN A 306 -1.45 19.98 -5.62
CA ASN A 306 -2.59 20.88 -5.82
C ASN A 306 -3.76 20.09 -6.39
N GLY A 307 -4.61 19.55 -5.50
CA GLY A 307 -5.76 18.71 -5.85
C GLY A 307 -7.07 19.32 -5.36
N VAL A 308 -8.16 18.97 -6.05
CA VAL A 308 -9.51 19.33 -5.59
C VAL A 308 -9.95 18.32 -4.54
N ASN A 309 -9.99 18.72 -3.28
CA ASN A 309 -10.41 17.85 -2.17
C ASN A 309 -11.89 17.97 -1.87
N SER A 310 -12.42 19.21 -1.89
CA SER A 310 -13.83 19.51 -1.62
C SER A 310 -14.58 19.69 -2.93
N TYR A 311 -15.48 18.76 -3.21
CA TYR A 311 -16.28 18.75 -4.43
C TYR A 311 -17.61 18.03 -4.24
N CYS A 312 -18.56 18.30 -5.14
CA CYS A 312 -19.77 17.51 -5.26
C CYS A 312 -19.78 16.73 -6.58
N MET A 313 -20.45 15.60 -6.56
CA MET A 313 -20.57 14.70 -7.70
C MET A 313 -22.00 14.17 -7.79
N VAL A 314 -22.49 14.05 -9.02
CA VAL A 314 -23.75 13.39 -9.32
C VAL A 314 -23.44 12.13 -10.11
N HIS A 315 -23.90 10.99 -9.63
CA HIS A 315 -23.78 9.71 -10.31
C HIS A 315 -25.16 9.25 -10.78
N PHE A 316 -25.23 8.83 -12.02
CA PHE A 316 -26.37 8.10 -12.55
C PHE A 316 -25.93 6.70 -12.99
N ILE A 317 -26.50 5.68 -12.37
CA ILE A 317 -26.21 4.28 -12.66
C ILE A 317 -27.47 3.63 -13.21
N TYR A 318 -27.40 3.11 -14.42
CA TYR A 318 -28.47 2.32 -15.01
C TYR A 318 -27.97 0.90 -15.33
N ARG A 319 -28.65 -0.11 -14.78
CA ARG A 319 -28.29 -1.53 -14.95
C ARG A 319 -29.11 -2.12 -16.08
N LEU A 320 -28.50 -2.31 -17.23
CA LEU A 320 -29.08 -3.00 -18.36
C LEU A 320 -29.02 -4.52 -18.11
N ASN A 321 -30.17 -5.12 -17.73
CA ASN A 321 -30.29 -6.56 -17.61
C ASN A 321 -30.59 -7.18 -19.00
N ILE A 322 -29.67 -7.08 -19.93
CA ILE A 322 -29.85 -7.56 -21.32
C ILE A 322 -29.75 -9.09 -21.40
N PHE A 323 -29.09 -9.72 -20.43
CA PHE A 323 -28.94 -11.18 -20.41
C PHE A 323 -29.78 -11.81 -19.29
N GLY A 324 -30.96 -12.24 -19.64
CA GLY A 324 -31.93 -12.88 -18.75
C GLY A 324 -31.53 -14.31 -18.37
N ASN A 325 -30.56 -14.51 -17.51
CA ASN A 325 -30.30 -15.81 -16.89
C ASN A 325 -30.76 -15.78 -15.43
N LYS A 326 -31.88 -16.50 -15.11
CA LYS A 326 -32.45 -16.57 -13.76
C LYS A 326 -31.43 -16.96 -12.68
N ALA A 327 -30.48 -17.83 -13.02
CA ALA A 327 -29.39 -18.25 -12.12
C ALA A 327 -28.39 -17.15 -11.78
N ALA A 328 -28.20 -16.13 -12.63
CA ALA A 328 -27.36 -14.97 -12.34
C ALA A 328 -28.08 -13.97 -11.42
N ARG A 329 -29.39 -13.88 -11.48
CA ARG A 329 -30.21 -13.01 -10.61
C ARG A 329 -30.18 -13.44 -9.14
N GLU A 330 -30.21 -14.75 -8.86
CA GLU A 330 -30.17 -15.29 -7.51
C GLU A 330 -28.80 -15.14 -6.84
N LYS A 331 -27.71 -15.16 -7.63
CA LYS A 331 -26.35 -14.93 -7.13
C LYS A 331 -26.03 -13.45 -6.83
N MET A 332 -26.62 -12.51 -7.58
CA MET A 332 -26.43 -11.07 -7.36
C MET A 332 -27.29 -10.50 -6.23
N GLY A 333 -28.41 -11.14 -5.88
CA GLY A 333 -29.28 -10.71 -4.79
C GLY A 333 -28.77 -11.02 -3.38
N ARG A 334 -27.68 -11.82 -3.25
CA ARG A 334 -27.08 -12.22 -1.96
C ARG A 334 -25.72 -11.60 -1.66
N GLY A 335 -25.16 -10.80 -2.56
CA GLY A 335 -23.94 -10.04 -2.32
C GLY A 335 -24.28 -8.65 -1.80
N GLY A 336 -24.21 -8.45 -0.49
CA GLY A 336 -24.27 -7.12 0.08
C GLY A 336 -23.18 -6.26 -0.58
N PHE A 337 -23.56 -5.11 -1.09
CA PHE A 337 -22.63 -4.10 -1.58
C PHE A 337 -21.72 -3.69 -0.41
N GLY A 338 -20.48 -4.08 -0.47
CA GLY A 338 -19.43 -3.30 0.18
C GLY A 338 -19.48 -1.93 -0.47
N GLY A 339 -19.84 -0.90 0.29
CA GLY A 339 -19.78 0.48 -0.18
C GLY A 339 -18.40 0.78 -0.75
N PRO A 340 -18.28 1.75 -1.68
CA PRO A 340 -17.00 2.19 -2.17
C PRO A 340 -16.16 2.60 -0.96
N GLY A 341 -15.06 1.89 -0.74
CA GLY A 341 -14.09 2.26 0.29
C GLY A 341 -13.73 3.73 0.07
N GLY A 342 -13.90 4.55 1.10
CA GLY A 342 -13.49 5.94 1.04
C GLY A 342 -12.05 6.04 0.55
N PRO A 343 -11.59 7.19 0.04
CA PRO A 343 -10.24 7.37 -0.48
C PRO A 343 -9.23 7.17 0.65
N GLY A 344 -8.87 5.91 0.87
CA GLY A 344 -7.94 5.45 1.89
C GLY A 344 -6.64 5.06 1.24
N GLY A 345 -5.61 5.86 1.46
CA GLY A 345 -4.21 5.47 1.33
C GLY A 345 -3.71 5.42 -0.12
N HIS A 346 -3.04 6.47 -0.53
CA HIS A 346 -2.18 6.47 -1.70
C HIS A 346 -1.12 5.37 -1.60
N GLY A 347 -1.34 4.27 -2.30
CA GLY A 347 -0.28 3.37 -2.69
C GLY A 347 0.62 4.09 -3.69
N GLY A 348 1.93 4.11 -3.44
CA GLY A 348 2.91 4.74 -4.30
C GLY A 348 2.90 4.18 -5.74
N PRO A 349 3.41 4.93 -6.71
CA PRO A 349 3.39 4.57 -8.12
C PRO A 349 4.36 3.40 -8.39
N GLY A 350 3.83 2.22 -8.67
CA GLY A 350 4.64 1.04 -8.96
C GLY A 350 3.84 -0.21 -9.31
N GLY A 351 2.77 -0.10 -10.07
CA GLY A 351 2.03 -1.23 -10.62
C GLY A 351 1.90 -1.12 -12.13
N ARG A 352 2.70 -1.91 -12.88
CA ARG A 352 2.55 -2.10 -14.32
C ARG A 352 1.19 -2.76 -14.63
N PRO A 353 0.50 -2.37 -15.70
CA PRO A 353 -0.72 -3.06 -16.13
C PRO A 353 -0.37 -4.46 -16.63
N GLY A 354 -0.95 -5.46 -15.99
CA GLY A 354 -0.88 -6.85 -16.43
C GLY A 354 -1.67 -7.04 -17.72
N GLY A 355 -0.98 -7.56 -18.74
CA GLY A 355 -1.52 -7.85 -20.04
C GLY A 355 -2.61 -8.91 -20.01
N PHE A 356 -3.58 -8.74 -20.85
CA PHE A 356 -4.53 -9.73 -21.32
C PHE A 356 -3.79 -10.96 -21.90
N GLY A 357 -3.99 -12.10 -21.32
CA GLY A 357 -3.57 -13.40 -21.83
C GLY A 357 -4.81 -14.28 -22.04
N GLY A 358 -5.20 -14.40 -23.32
CA GLY A 358 -6.31 -15.22 -23.75
C GLY A 358 -6.10 -16.72 -23.57
N ARG A 359 -7.20 -17.36 -23.44
CA ARG A 359 -7.63 -18.75 -23.61
C ARG A 359 -6.77 -19.70 -24.45
N ARG A 360 -6.77 -20.97 -24.09
CA ARG A 360 -7.54 -22.03 -24.83
C ARG A 360 -7.40 -23.40 -24.15
N PHE A 361 -8.55 -24.10 -24.16
CA PHE A 361 -8.95 -25.50 -23.92
C PHE A 361 -9.05 -25.97 -22.51
#